data_df89d0b880c91c4977d62f14e98dfcff
#
_entry.id   df89d0b880c91c4977d62f14e98dfcff
#
_cell.length_a   1.000
_cell.length_b   1.000
_cell.length_c   1.000
_cell.angle_alpha   90.00
_cell.angle_beta   90.00
_cell.angle_gamma   90.00
#
_symmetry.space_group_name_H-M   'P 1'
#
loop_
_entity.id
_entity.type
_entity.pdbx_description
1 polymer ?
#
loop_
_entity_poly.entity_id
_entity_poly.type
_entity_poly.pdbx_seq_one_letter_code
_entity_poly.pdbx_strand_id
1 'polypeptide(L)'
;MKKNLKKVVLVLALLLPGVIKAQEFNVTAKADFVSDYIWRGAYQNSGFSVQPTLGLSYGNLSLSAWGSQSLTKTDGAQEFDINLSYTIGGLGITVTDYWWNGITMPYGDYKHDHHFEGTLAYNFGENFPLTLSWSTMFAGGDDNKDGDRAYSTYINASYNIACPAEITLTPSVGFTPWKGMYDADGAAFTDIALKASKNINITDHFSLPLFCLLYTSPSPRDISGS
;
A
#
# COMPACT_ATOMS: atom_id res chain seq x y z
N MET A 1 -1.30 13.59 30.10
CA MET A 1 -1.17 13.22 28.68
C MET A 1 -0.85 14.40 27.75
N LYS A 2 -1.48 15.59 27.84
CA LYS A 2 -1.23 16.74 26.93
C LYS A 2 0.19 17.32 26.91
N LYS A 3 0.97 17.20 28.00
CA LYS A 3 2.35 17.72 28.11
C LYS A 3 3.38 16.88 27.33
N ASN A 4 3.13 15.58 27.17
CA ASN A 4 4.09 14.69 26.49
C ASN A 4 3.92 14.73 24.96
N LEU A 5 2.70 14.98 24.47
CA LEU A 5 2.44 15.12 23.03
C LEU A 5 3.17 16.33 22.42
N LYS A 6 3.22 17.47 23.18
CA LYS A 6 3.97 18.67 22.72
C LYS A 6 5.48 18.42 22.63
N LYS A 7 6.03 17.57 23.51
CA LYS A 7 7.47 17.20 23.47
C LYS A 7 7.79 16.27 22.31
N VAL A 8 6.90 15.33 21.98
CA VAL A 8 7.07 14.43 20.83
C VAL A 8 6.99 15.22 19.51
N VAL A 9 6.04 16.14 19.37
CA VAL A 9 5.93 17.00 18.19
C VAL A 9 7.16 17.92 18.05
N LEU A 10 7.69 18.45 19.14
CA LEU A 10 8.89 19.30 19.11
C LEU A 10 10.16 18.50 18.76
N VAL A 11 10.27 17.26 19.20
CA VAL A 11 11.41 16.39 18.85
C VAL A 11 11.35 15.95 17.39
N LEU A 12 10.17 15.65 16.85
CA LEU A 12 10.02 15.38 15.41
C LEU A 12 10.37 16.61 14.55
N ALA A 13 10.01 17.82 14.98
CA ALA A 13 10.34 19.06 14.27
C ALA A 13 11.85 19.36 14.26
N LEU A 14 12.61 18.91 15.27
CA LEU A 14 14.06 19.11 15.38
C LEU A 14 14.90 18.09 14.58
N LEU A 15 14.27 17.00 14.12
CA LEU A 15 14.94 15.97 13.31
C LEU A 15 14.87 16.23 11.80
N LEU A 16 14.19 17.32 11.37
CA LEU A 16 14.21 17.72 9.97
C LEU A 16 15.53 18.43 9.66
N PRO A 17 16.45 17.84 8.90
CA PRO A 17 17.65 18.54 8.50
C PRO A 17 17.24 19.72 7.64
N GLY A 18 17.57 20.94 8.10
CA GLY A 18 17.32 22.19 7.40
C GLY A 18 18.18 22.33 6.15
N VAL A 19 17.88 21.60 5.09
CA VAL A 19 18.34 21.92 3.75
C VAL A 19 17.23 22.74 3.10
N ILE A 20 17.33 24.06 3.19
CA ILE A 20 16.48 24.98 2.45
C ILE A 20 16.95 24.95 0.97
N LYS A 21 16.62 23.88 0.25
CA LYS A 21 16.41 23.95 -1.19
C LYS A 21 14.99 24.45 -1.39
N ALA A 22 14.75 25.31 -2.39
CA ALA A 22 13.40 25.66 -2.80
C ALA A 22 12.65 24.33 -3.08
N GLN A 23 11.77 23.95 -2.17
CA GLN A 23 11.00 22.71 -2.31
C GLN A 23 9.81 23.02 -3.19
N GLU A 24 9.65 22.26 -4.25
CA GLU A 24 8.51 22.42 -5.15
C GLU A 24 7.29 21.74 -4.55
N PHE A 25 6.16 22.40 -4.70
CA PHE A 25 4.84 21.85 -4.40
C PHE A 25 4.33 21.15 -5.65
N ASN A 26 4.03 19.85 -5.53
CA ASN A 26 3.53 19.06 -6.66
C ASN A 26 2.14 18.50 -6.35
N VAL A 27 1.29 18.46 -7.36
CA VAL A 27 -0.05 17.85 -7.34
C VAL A 27 -0.02 16.63 -8.26
N THR A 28 -0.51 15.51 -7.77
CA THR A 28 -0.69 14.28 -8.55
C THR A 28 -2.18 13.98 -8.66
N ALA A 29 -2.67 13.75 -9.87
CA ALA A 29 -4.02 13.24 -10.11
C ALA A 29 -3.92 12.12 -11.15
N LYS A 30 -4.36 10.92 -10.79
CA LYS A 30 -4.37 9.75 -11.69
C LYS A 30 -5.55 8.85 -11.39
N ALA A 31 -5.88 7.96 -12.32
CA ALA A 31 -6.82 6.88 -12.10
C ALA A 31 -6.30 5.63 -12.80
N ASP A 32 -6.23 4.54 -12.07
CA ASP A 32 -5.94 3.23 -12.62
C ASP A 32 -7.28 2.50 -12.91
N PHE A 33 -7.31 1.75 -14.01
CA PHE A 33 -8.42 0.89 -14.39
C PHE A 33 -7.93 -0.55 -14.36
N VAL A 34 -8.54 -1.38 -13.53
CA VAL A 34 -8.09 -2.75 -13.30
C VAL A 34 -9.22 -3.74 -13.55
N SER A 35 -8.88 -4.92 -14.09
CA SER A 35 -9.87 -6.00 -14.28
C SER A 35 -10.33 -6.58 -12.95
N ASP A 36 -9.43 -6.60 -11.98
CA ASP A 36 -9.64 -7.14 -10.63
C ASP A 36 -8.82 -6.36 -9.62
N TYR A 37 -9.36 -6.17 -8.42
CA TYR A 37 -8.60 -5.55 -7.34
C TYR A 37 -7.96 -6.62 -6.46
N ILE A 38 -6.63 -6.67 -6.47
CA ILE A 38 -5.81 -7.58 -5.67
C ILE A 38 -4.98 -6.76 -4.68
N TRP A 39 -5.06 -7.11 -3.40
CA TRP A 39 -4.25 -6.50 -2.36
C TRP A 39 -3.49 -7.58 -1.60
N ARG A 40 -2.16 -7.56 -1.66
CA ARG A 40 -1.26 -8.50 -0.97
C ARG A 40 -1.62 -9.98 -1.23
N GLY A 41 -1.89 -10.33 -2.50
CA GLY A 41 -2.32 -11.66 -2.89
C GLY A 41 -3.78 -11.99 -2.59
N ALA A 42 -4.47 -11.17 -1.80
CA ALA A 42 -5.88 -11.34 -1.49
C ALA A 42 -6.78 -10.66 -2.52
N TYR A 43 -7.79 -11.38 -2.94
CA TYR A 43 -8.79 -10.92 -3.89
C TYR A 43 -9.81 -10.01 -3.18
N GLN A 44 -9.76 -8.72 -3.43
CA GLN A 44 -10.66 -7.75 -2.80
C GLN A 44 -11.95 -7.58 -3.58
N ASN A 45 -11.86 -7.53 -4.90
CA ASN A 45 -13.02 -7.36 -5.75
C ASN A 45 -12.82 -7.97 -7.13
N SER A 46 -13.80 -8.74 -7.59
CA SER A 46 -13.85 -9.27 -8.95
C SER A 46 -14.59 -8.31 -9.87
N GLY A 47 -13.99 -8.05 -11.02
CA GLY A 47 -14.58 -7.22 -12.06
C GLY A 47 -13.97 -5.83 -12.10
N PHE A 48 -14.26 -5.17 -13.20
CA PHE A 48 -13.64 -3.91 -13.57
C PHE A 48 -13.83 -2.84 -12.50
N SER A 49 -12.72 -2.27 -12.06
CA SER A 49 -12.70 -1.24 -11.02
C SER A 49 -11.91 -0.02 -11.47
N VAL A 50 -12.31 1.16 -10.98
CA VAL A 50 -11.57 2.41 -11.11
C VAL A 50 -10.92 2.76 -9.78
N GLN A 51 -9.64 3.15 -9.82
CA GLN A 51 -8.83 3.44 -8.64
C GLN A 51 -8.18 4.82 -8.76
N PRO A 52 -8.92 5.89 -8.41
CA PRO A 52 -8.41 7.26 -8.45
C PRO A 52 -7.40 7.52 -7.33
N THR A 53 -6.42 8.36 -7.62
CA THR A 53 -5.46 8.91 -6.65
C THR A 53 -5.40 10.43 -6.81
N LEU A 54 -5.48 11.14 -5.70
CA LEU A 54 -5.16 12.56 -5.62
C LEU A 54 -4.05 12.74 -4.58
N GLY A 55 -2.95 13.38 -4.95
CA GLY A 55 -1.79 13.55 -4.08
C GLY A 55 -1.26 14.97 -4.09
N LEU A 56 -0.70 15.36 -2.96
CA LEU A 56 0.04 16.61 -2.75
C LEU A 56 1.40 16.26 -2.17
N SER A 57 2.48 16.86 -2.68
CA SER A 57 3.79 16.69 -2.10
C SER A 57 4.53 18.02 -1.97
N TYR A 58 5.35 18.12 -0.92
CA TYR A 58 6.24 19.23 -0.64
C TYR A 58 7.57 18.70 -0.11
N GLY A 59 8.59 18.76 -0.93
CA GLY A 59 9.88 18.16 -0.64
C GLY A 59 9.74 16.63 -0.43
N ASN A 60 10.11 16.17 0.75
CA ASN A 60 10.09 14.76 1.10
C ASN A 60 8.75 14.28 1.69
N LEU A 61 7.83 15.20 1.97
CA LEU A 61 6.52 14.91 2.54
C LEU A 61 5.48 14.77 1.44
N SER A 62 4.61 13.77 1.55
CA SER A 62 3.45 13.62 0.66
C SER A 62 2.21 13.20 1.44
N LEU A 63 1.07 13.70 1.00
CA LEU A 63 -0.27 13.32 1.45
C LEU A 63 -1.06 12.90 0.22
N SER A 64 -1.69 11.75 0.26
CA SER A 64 -2.56 11.32 -0.83
C SER A 64 -3.84 10.66 -0.34
N ALA A 65 -4.89 10.82 -1.13
CA ALA A 65 -6.11 10.05 -1.05
C ALA A 65 -6.16 9.08 -2.23
N TRP A 66 -6.47 7.83 -1.96
CA TRP A 66 -6.69 6.79 -2.94
C TRP A 66 -8.05 6.14 -2.69
N GLY A 67 -8.65 5.60 -3.72
CA GLY A 67 -9.88 4.83 -3.55
C GLY A 67 -9.99 3.72 -4.57
N SER A 68 -10.90 2.78 -4.34
CA SER A 68 -11.27 1.72 -5.28
C SER A 68 -12.77 1.56 -5.32
N GLN A 69 -13.32 1.61 -6.52
CA GLN A 69 -14.74 1.43 -6.78
C GLN A 69 -14.96 0.43 -7.91
N SER A 70 -15.70 -0.64 -7.64
CA SER A 70 -16.17 -1.52 -8.72
C SER A 70 -17.15 -0.80 -9.64
N LEU A 71 -16.96 -0.98 -10.95
CA LEU A 71 -17.87 -0.46 -11.98
C LEU A 71 -18.84 -1.55 -12.49
N THR A 72 -18.60 -2.81 -12.15
CA THR A 72 -19.39 -3.96 -12.64
C THR A 72 -20.24 -4.62 -11.57
N LYS A 73 -19.96 -4.37 -10.29
CA LYS A 73 -20.70 -4.94 -9.16
C LYS A 73 -21.09 -3.84 -8.19
N THR A 74 -22.36 -3.82 -7.82
CA THR A 74 -22.90 -2.84 -6.85
C THR A 74 -22.61 -3.21 -5.39
N ASP A 75 -22.30 -4.48 -5.15
CA ASP A 75 -21.94 -5.08 -3.85
C ASP A 75 -20.42 -5.33 -3.72
N GLY A 76 -19.63 -4.84 -4.70
CA GLY A 76 -18.18 -4.95 -4.68
C GLY A 76 -17.55 -4.10 -3.58
N ALA A 77 -16.39 -4.53 -3.11
CA ALA A 77 -15.63 -3.79 -2.12
C ALA A 77 -15.37 -2.35 -2.58
N GLN A 78 -15.67 -1.42 -1.70
CA GLN A 78 -15.32 -0.01 -1.84
C GLN A 78 -14.27 0.33 -0.80
N GLU A 79 -13.26 1.04 -1.21
CA GLU A 79 -12.15 1.40 -0.34
C GLU A 79 -11.77 2.87 -0.54
N PHE A 80 -11.41 3.50 0.56
CA PHE A 80 -10.88 4.85 0.55
C PHE A 80 -9.76 4.97 1.58
N ASP A 81 -8.57 5.35 1.12
CA ASP A 81 -7.36 5.42 1.92
C ASP A 81 -6.79 6.82 1.95
N ILE A 82 -6.27 7.20 3.11
CA ILE A 82 -5.44 8.39 3.27
C ILE A 82 -4.02 7.96 3.63
N ASN A 83 -3.06 8.41 2.85
CA ASN A 83 -1.64 8.09 3.03
C ASN A 83 -0.85 9.35 3.36
N LEU A 84 -0.11 9.33 4.46
CA LEU A 84 0.90 10.33 4.81
C LEU A 84 2.26 9.69 4.75
N SER A 85 3.14 10.16 3.87
CA SER A 85 4.45 9.56 3.63
C SER A 85 5.57 10.59 3.75
N TYR A 86 6.72 10.13 4.24
CA TYR A 86 7.97 10.88 4.24
C TYR A 86 9.08 10.01 3.66
N THR A 87 9.82 10.54 2.68
CA THR A 87 10.90 9.80 2.01
C THR A 87 12.24 10.52 2.17
N ILE A 88 13.27 9.81 2.61
CA ILE A 88 14.62 10.34 2.72
C ILE A 88 15.64 9.31 2.21
N GLY A 89 16.40 9.68 1.17
CA GLY A 89 17.25 8.70 0.48
C GLY A 89 16.40 7.53 -0.04
N GLY A 90 16.83 6.30 0.26
CA GLY A 90 16.07 5.09 -0.08
C GLY A 90 14.97 4.72 0.91
N LEU A 91 14.89 5.39 2.09
CA LEU A 91 13.93 5.07 3.15
C LEU A 91 12.62 5.83 2.95
N GLY A 92 11.52 5.09 2.89
CA GLY A 92 10.15 5.61 2.94
C GLY A 92 9.48 5.20 4.27
N ILE A 93 8.77 6.16 4.87
CA ILE A 93 7.94 5.96 6.06
C ILE A 93 6.54 6.40 5.69
N THR A 94 5.55 5.52 5.83
CA THR A 94 4.15 5.83 5.49
C THR A 94 3.24 5.45 6.64
N VAL A 95 2.24 6.27 6.88
CA VAL A 95 1.07 5.93 7.68
C VAL A 95 -0.12 5.94 6.75
N THR A 96 -0.86 4.84 6.73
CA THR A 96 -2.08 4.68 5.93
C THR A 96 -3.27 4.50 6.85
N ASP A 97 -4.34 5.22 6.57
CA ASP A 97 -5.68 5.02 7.09
C ASP A 97 -6.50 4.34 6.01
N TYR A 98 -6.79 3.05 6.18
CA TYR A 98 -7.66 2.26 5.32
C TYR A 98 -9.10 2.34 5.81
N TRP A 99 -10.04 2.63 4.94
CA TRP A 99 -11.45 2.49 5.19
C TRP A 99 -12.08 1.56 4.16
N TRP A 100 -12.42 0.35 4.61
CA TRP A 100 -12.99 -0.68 3.76
C TRP A 100 -14.50 -0.71 3.90
N ASN A 101 -15.18 -0.92 2.77
CA ASN A 101 -16.61 -1.13 2.66
C ASN A 101 -17.50 0.04 3.04
N GLY A 102 -17.43 1.11 2.25
CA GLY A 102 -18.19 2.33 2.42
C GLY A 102 -19.71 2.25 2.31
N ILE A 103 -20.31 1.10 1.96
CA ILE A 103 -21.75 0.99 1.79
C ILE A 103 -22.46 0.74 3.13
N THR A 104 -21.86 -0.06 3.99
CA THR A 104 -22.50 -0.52 5.25
C THR A 104 -21.84 0.04 6.50
N MET A 105 -20.60 0.54 6.37
CA MET A 105 -19.77 1.02 7.47
C MET A 105 -19.64 2.54 7.39
N PRO A 106 -20.07 3.31 8.42
CA PRO A 106 -19.97 4.76 8.39
C PRO A 106 -18.51 5.20 8.48
N TYR A 107 -18.07 6.12 7.62
CA TYR A 107 -16.71 6.68 7.62
C TYR A 107 -16.26 7.23 8.98
N GLY A 108 -17.17 7.59 9.87
CA GLY A 108 -16.85 8.18 11.19
C GLY A 108 -16.49 7.18 12.29
N ASP A 109 -16.61 5.87 12.08
CA ASP A 109 -16.25 4.87 13.10
C ASP A 109 -14.78 4.46 12.97
N TYR A 110 -13.88 5.34 13.39
CA TYR A 110 -12.43 5.14 13.35
C TYR A 110 -11.92 3.98 14.23
N LYS A 111 -12.75 3.46 15.09
CA LYS A 111 -12.35 2.38 15.99
C LYS A 111 -12.50 0.99 15.35
N HIS A 112 -13.58 0.81 14.57
CA HIS A 112 -13.95 -0.51 14.08
C HIS A 112 -13.79 -0.64 12.55
N ASP A 113 -14.07 0.44 11.82
CA ASP A 113 -14.17 0.40 10.36
C ASP A 113 -12.92 0.92 9.65
N HIS A 114 -12.04 1.61 10.39
CA HIS A 114 -10.74 2.04 9.90
C HIS A 114 -9.62 1.12 10.38
N HIS A 115 -8.60 0.97 9.56
CA HIS A 115 -7.38 0.24 9.89
C HIS A 115 -6.19 1.17 9.65
N PHE A 116 -5.37 1.36 10.68
CA PHE A 116 -4.20 2.24 10.59
C PHE A 116 -2.94 1.40 10.51
N GLU A 117 -2.19 1.58 9.42
CA GLU A 117 -0.95 0.88 9.15
C GLU A 117 0.25 1.81 9.15
N GLY A 118 1.33 1.37 9.77
CA GLY A 118 2.66 1.96 9.62
C GLY A 118 3.51 1.11 8.69
N THR A 119 4.09 1.72 7.67
CA THR A 119 4.98 1.04 6.71
C THR A 119 6.35 1.69 6.72
N LEU A 120 7.39 0.85 6.82
CA LEU A 120 8.78 1.19 6.51
C LEU A 120 9.18 0.47 5.23
N ALA A 121 9.70 1.21 4.25
CA ALA A 121 10.19 0.63 3.01
C ALA A 121 11.59 1.16 2.72
N TYR A 122 12.47 0.30 2.20
CA TYR A 122 13.79 0.69 1.78
C TYR A 122 14.06 0.21 0.35
N ASN A 123 14.34 1.18 -0.53
CA ASN A 123 14.76 0.94 -1.90
C ASN A 123 16.29 1.08 -1.98
N PHE A 124 16.98 0.04 -2.42
CA PHE A 124 18.44 -0.01 -2.47
C PHE A 124 19.04 0.75 -3.65
N GLY A 125 18.20 1.35 -4.49
CA GLY A 125 18.61 2.19 -5.62
C GLY A 125 18.79 1.42 -6.92
N GLU A 126 19.16 2.15 -7.97
CA GLU A 126 19.21 1.62 -9.35
C GLU A 126 20.24 0.51 -9.56
N ASN A 127 21.38 0.56 -8.85
CA ASN A 127 22.42 -0.46 -8.97
C ASN A 127 22.02 -1.81 -8.37
N PHE A 128 21.08 -1.82 -7.44
CA PHE A 128 20.49 -3.00 -6.83
C PHE A 128 18.99 -2.73 -6.60
N PRO A 129 18.15 -2.88 -7.62
CA PRO A 129 16.76 -2.43 -7.60
C PRO A 129 15.85 -3.38 -6.78
N LEU A 130 16.29 -3.70 -5.56
CA LEU A 130 15.52 -4.36 -4.53
C LEU A 130 14.77 -3.33 -3.70
N THR A 131 13.52 -3.63 -3.36
CA THR A 131 12.75 -2.92 -2.33
C THR A 131 12.30 -3.92 -1.28
N LEU A 132 12.57 -3.60 -0.02
CA LEU A 132 12.04 -4.33 1.13
C LEU A 132 11.06 -3.42 1.87
N SER A 133 9.94 -3.97 2.32
CA SER A 133 9.00 -3.25 3.15
C SER A 133 8.50 -4.08 4.32
N TRP A 134 8.18 -3.38 5.41
CA TRP A 134 7.56 -3.90 6.61
C TRP A 134 6.34 -3.03 6.93
N SER A 135 5.17 -3.61 6.95
CA SER A 135 3.90 -2.95 7.21
C SER A 135 3.22 -3.61 8.40
N THR A 136 2.72 -2.83 9.35
CA THR A 136 2.05 -3.35 10.55
C THR A 136 0.82 -2.49 10.87
N MET A 137 -0.32 -3.14 11.05
CA MET A 137 -1.54 -2.53 11.59
C MET A 137 -1.33 -2.19 13.06
N PHE A 138 -1.54 -0.93 13.46
CA PHE A 138 -1.27 -0.50 14.83
C PHE A 138 -2.49 0.11 15.54
N ALA A 139 -3.57 0.41 14.81
CA ALA A 139 -4.82 0.94 15.35
C ALA A 139 -6.01 0.61 14.45
N GLY A 140 -7.22 0.87 14.92
CA GLY A 140 -8.49 0.60 14.20
C GLY A 140 -9.00 -0.82 14.43
N GLY A 141 -9.60 -1.43 13.43
CA GLY A 141 -10.33 -2.69 13.51
C GLY A 141 -9.50 -3.98 13.48
N ASP A 142 -8.17 -3.91 13.62
CA ASP A 142 -7.26 -5.06 13.58
C ASP A 142 -7.19 -5.80 14.92
N ASP A 143 -8.30 -6.39 15.35
CA ASP A 143 -8.39 -7.14 16.61
C ASP A 143 -8.44 -8.66 16.32
N ASN A 144 -7.82 -9.45 17.21
CA ASN A 144 -7.88 -10.90 17.19
C ASN A 144 -9.22 -11.41 17.78
N LYS A 145 -9.40 -12.73 17.84
CA LYS A 145 -10.64 -13.33 18.36
C LYS A 145 -10.89 -13.05 19.85
N ASP A 146 -9.86 -12.72 20.60
CA ASP A 146 -9.91 -12.41 22.04
C ASP A 146 -10.16 -10.93 22.30
N GLY A 147 -10.23 -10.10 21.22
CA GLY A 147 -10.42 -8.66 21.29
C GLY A 147 -9.12 -7.87 21.53
N ASP A 148 -7.96 -8.55 21.47
CA ASP A 148 -6.67 -7.89 21.55
C ASP A 148 -6.19 -7.49 20.16
N ARG A 149 -5.34 -6.46 20.09
CA ARG A 149 -4.72 -6.02 18.84
C ARG A 149 -3.89 -7.12 18.21
N ALA A 150 -4.18 -7.48 16.95
CA ALA A 150 -3.46 -8.53 16.23
C ALA A 150 -2.08 -8.08 15.74
N TYR A 151 -1.90 -6.77 15.51
CA TYR A 151 -0.69 -6.21 14.88
C TYR A 151 -0.39 -6.92 13.56
N SER A 152 -1.43 -7.13 12.75
CA SER A 152 -1.31 -7.81 11.45
C SER A 152 -0.17 -7.20 10.65
N THR A 153 0.81 -8.04 10.28
CA THR A 153 2.07 -7.58 9.69
C THR A 153 2.31 -8.23 8.35
N TYR A 154 2.70 -7.43 7.38
CA TYR A 154 3.06 -7.85 6.05
C TYR A 154 4.46 -7.36 5.70
N ILE A 155 5.32 -8.30 5.27
CA ILE A 155 6.68 -8.04 4.81
C ILE A 155 6.70 -8.36 3.33
N ASN A 156 7.26 -7.45 2.52
CA ASN A 156 7.39 -7.68 1.08
C ASN A 156 8.83 -7.46 0.63
N ALA A 157 9.26 -8.29 -0.30
CA ALA A 157 10.46 -8.08 -1.08
C ALA A 157 10.07 -8.06 -2.55
N SER A 158 10.54 -7.03 -3.29
CA SER A 158 10.32 -6.91 -4.73
C SER A 158 11.59 -6.46 -5.43
N TYR A 159 11.80 -6.94 -6.65
CA TYR A 159 13.01 -6.65 -7.44
C TYR A 159 12.63 -6.23 -8.85
N ASN A 160 13.12 -5.06 -9.32
CA ASN A 160 12.83 -4.56 -10.65
C ASN A 160 13.88 -5.07 -11.66
N ILE A 161 13.42 -5.70 -12.73
CA ILE A 161 14.24 -6.23 -13.83
C ILE A 161 13.88 -5.44 -15.09
N ALA A 162 14.83 -4.66 -15.59
CA ALA A 162 14.67 -3.99 -16.88
C ALA A 162 14.84 -5.03 -18.01
N CYS A 163 13.84 -5.11 -18.89
CA CYS A 163 13.80 -6.00 -20.02
C CYS A 163 13.82 -5.22 -21.35
N PRO A 164 14.11 -5.86 -22.49
CA PRO A 164 13.97 -5.24 -23.80
C PRO A 164 12.58 -4.65 -24.04
N ALA A 165 12.48 -3.72 -24.98
CA ALA A 165 11.24 -3.03 -25.36
C ALA A 165 10.62 -2.21 -24.23
N GLU A 166 11.43 -1.67 -23.30
CA GLU A 166 10.99 -0.82 -22.17
C GLU A 166 10.01 -1.52 -21.23
N ILE A 167 10.08 -2.85 -21.14
CA ILE A 167 9.30 -3.63 -20.19
C ILE A 167 10.06 -3.72 -18.87
N THR A 168 9.37 -3.51 -17.76
CA THR A 168 9.88 -3.82 -16.43
C THR A 168 9.15 -5.04 -15.89
N LEU A 169 9.88 -6.06 -15.47
CA LEU A 169 9.37 -7.19 -14.70
C LEU A 169 9.70 -6.99 -13.23
N THR A 170 8.70 -7.17 -12.36
CA THR A 170 8.84 -7.02 -10.92
C THR A 170 8.32 -8.27 -10.22
N PRO A 171 9.16 -9.32 -10.04
CA PRO A 171 8.85 -10.38 -9.09
C PRO A 171 8.77 -9.82 -7.67
N SER A 172 7.84 -10.37 -6.88
CA SER A 172 7.69 -10.03 -5.47
C SER A 172 7.21 -11.22 -4.65
N VAL A 173 7.52 -11.18 -3.36
CA VAL A 173 7.07 -12.16 -2.37
C VAL A 173 6.59 -11.45 -1.12
N GLY A 174 5.42 -11.86 -0.62
CA GLY A 174 4.82 -11.41 0.62
C GLY A 174 4.94 -12.46 1.71
N PHE A 175 5.09 -12.01 2.95
CA PHE A 175 5.24 -12.84 4.13
C PHE A 175 4.59 -12.20 5.34
N THR A 176 3.87 -12.99 6.15
CA THR A 176 3.41 -12.58 7.48
C THR A 176 4.20 -13.33 8.54
N PRO A 177 4.74 -12.66 9.58
CA PRO A 177 5.55 -13.33 10.62
C PRO A 177 4.70 -14.00 11.71
N TRP A 178 3.42 -13.66 11.82
CA TRP A 178 2.49 -14.22 12.80
C TRP A 178 1.05 -14.15 12.32
N LYS A 179 0.16 -14.76 13.07
CA LYS A 179 -1.28 -14.73 12.80
C LYS A 179 -1.83 -13.33 12.86
N GLY A 180 -2.59 -12.95 11.83
CA GLY A 180 -3.26 -11.66 11.69
C GLY A 180 -4.39 -11.76 10.66
N MET A 181 -4.62 -10.68 9.93
CA MET A 181 -5.66 -10.60 8.91
C MET A 181 -5.34 -11.35 7.60
N TYR A 182 -4.11 -11.85 7.43
CA TYR A 182 -3.64 -12.44 6.16
C TYR A 182 -3.95 -13.94 6.01
N ASP A 183 -5.00 -14.44 6.68
CA ASP A 183 -5.51 -15.82 6.57
C ASP A 183 -4.46 -16.92 6.84
N ALA A 184 -3.48 -16.61 7.70
CA ALA A 184 -2.43 -17.52 8.13
C ALA A 184 -2.50 -17.77 9.64
N ASP A 185 -2.29 -19.04 10.08
CA ASP A 185 -2.32 -19.40 11.50
C ASP A 185 -1.00 -19.08 12.24
N GLY A 186 -0.02 -18.54 11.54
CA GLY A 186 1.30 -18.16 12.05
C GLY A 186 2.16 -17.55 10.97
N ALA A 187 3.48 -17.75 11.05
CA ALA A 187 4.42 -17.29 10.03
C ALA A 187 4.19 -18.04 8.71
N ALA A 188 3.95 -17.29 7.62
CA ALA A 188 3.66 -17.88 6.32
C ALA A 188 3.98 -16.92 5.16
N PHE A 189 4.28 -17.47 3.99
CA PHE A 189 4.23 -16.70 2.75
C PHE A 189 2.77 -16.44 2.39
N THR A 190 2.45 -15.18 2.12
CA THR A 190 1.07 -14.75 1.81
C THR A 190 0.81 -14.70 0.31
N ASP A 191 1.84 -14.35 -0.47
CA ASP A 191 1.74 -14.24 -1.93
C ASP A 191 3.09 -14.30 -2.62
N ILE A 192 3.05 -14.74 -3.87
CA ILE A 192 4.13 -14.59 -4.83
C ILE A 192 3.52 -13.95 -6.06
N ALA A 193 4.13 -12.88 -6.55
CA ALA A 193 3.62 -12.16 -7.71
C ALA A 193 4.70 -11.84 -8.73
N LEU A 194 4.29 -11.69 -9.98
CA LEU A 194 5.08 -11.14 -11.07
C LEU A 194 4.29 -10.06 -11.78
N LYS A 195 4.72 -8.82 -11.65
CA LYS A 195 4.16 -7.69 -12.40
C LYS A 195 5.01 -7.43 -13.64
N ALA A 196 4.36 -7.32 -14.79
CA ALA A 196 4.95 -6.79 -16.02
C ALA A 196 4.36 -5.42 -16.28
N SER A 197 5.19 -4.41 -16.50
CA SER A 197 4.74 -3.03 -16.77
C SER A 197 5.47 -2.42 -17.96
N LYS A 198 4.77 -1.55 -18.68
CA LYS A 198 5.30 -0.78 -19.81
C LYS A 198 4.52 0.52 -19.97
N ASN A 199 5.22 1.63 -20.25
CA ASN A 199 4.61 2.86 -20.69
C ASN A 199 4.45 2.85 -22.22
N ILE A 200 3.22 3.12 -22.71
CA ILE A 200 2.95 3.30 -24.13
C ILE A 200 2.84 4.79 -24.39
N ASN A 201 3.80 5.36 -25.12
CA ASN A 201 3.76 6.74 -25.53
C ASN A 201 2.70 6.92 -26.62
N ILE A 202 1.64 7.66 -26.32
CA ILE A 202 0.55 7.96 -27.27
C ILE A 202 0.84 9.27 -28.01
N THR A 203 1.38 10.26 -27.29
CA THR A 203 1.86 11.53 -27.84
C THR A 203 3.15 11.95 -27.10
N ASP A 204 3.79 13.02 -27.56
CA ASP A 204 4.98 13.58 -26.87
C ASP A 204 4.69 14.07 -25.43
N HIS A 205 3.40 14.25 -25.09
CA HIS A 205 2.95 14.76 -23.77
C HIS A 205 2.07 13.80 -22.99
N PHE A 206 1.75 12.63 -23.58
CA PHE A 206 0.88 11.67 -22.94
C PHE A 206 1.34 10.23 -23.17
N SER A 207 1.55 9.51 -22.07
CA SER A 207 1.81 8.08 -22.06
C SER A 207 0.76 7.34 -21.24
N LEU A 208 0.41 6.16 -21.71
CA LEU A 208 -0.49 5.24 -21.03
C LEU A 208 0.34 4.14 -20.35
N PRO A 209 0.43 4.12 -19.02
CA PRO A 209 1.06 3.01 -18.31
C PRO A 209 0.15 1.79 -18.36
N LEU A 210 0.68 0.67 -18.84
CA LEU A 210 0.02 -0.63 -18.82
C LEU A 210 0.73 -1.57 -17.87
N PHE A 211 -0.02 -2.43 -17.19
CA PHE A 211 0.55 -3.51 -16.41
C PHE A 211 -0.30 -4.77 -16.46
N CYS A 212 0.35 -5.90 -16.24
CA CYS A 212 -0.25 -7.20 -16.02
C CYS A 212 0.33 -7.76 -14.73
N LEU A 213 -0.50 -8.33 -13.87
CA LEU A 213 -0.11 -8.95 -12.61
C LEU A 213 -0.50 -10.44 -12.64
N LEU A 214 0.49 -11.31 -12.52
CA LEU A 214 0.31 -12.71 -12.18
C LEU A 214 0.63 -12.87 -10.69
N TYR A 215 -0.23 -13.54 -9.96
CA TYR A 215 -0.04 -13.76 -8.53
C TYR A 215 -0.56 -15.14 -8.12
N THR A 216 0.02 -15.67 -7.06
CA THR A 216 -0.51 -16.83 -6.34
C THR A 216 -0.66 -16.44 -4.89
N SER A 217 -1.75 -16.84 -4.28
CA SER A 217 -1.91 -16.81 -2.83
C SER A 217 -1.70 -18.24 -2.33
N PRO A 218 -0.58 -18.56 -1.70
CA PRO A 218 -0.41 -19.85 -1.04
C PRO A 218 -1.27 -19.86 0.23
N SER A 219 -2.61 -19.89 0.06
CA SER A 219 -3.51 -20.04 1.20
C SER A 219 -3.37 -21.44 1.77
N PRO A 220 -3.24 -21.60 3.09
CA PRO A 220 -3.29 -22.90 3.73
C PRO A 220 -4.59 -23.70 3.44
N ARG A 221 -5.64 -23.02 2.98
CA ARG A 221 -6.91 -23.65 2.60
C ARG A 221 -6.81 -24.52 1.35
N ASP A 222 -5.88 -24.22 0.43
CA ASP A 222 -5.69 -25.00 -0.79
C ASP A 222 -4.92 -26.32 -0.54
N ILE A 223 -4.31 -26.47 0.64
CA ILE A 223 -3.53 -27.66 1.02
C ILE A 223 -4.38 -28.66 1.84
N SER A 224 -5.52 -28.24 2.38
CA SER A 224 -6.40 -29.08 3.22
C SER A 224 -7.57 -29.74 2.46
N GLY A 225 -7.60 -29.64 1.14
CA GLY A 225 -8.62 -30.18 0.26
C GLY A 225 -8.24 -31.52 -0.37
N SER A 226 -7.80 -32.50 0.43
CA SER A 226 -7.71 -33.91 -0.01
C SER A 226 -8.03 -34.85 1.14
#